data_8a6b380b5503c1831733de5bb22f8488
#
_entry.id   8a6b380b5503c1831733de5bb22f8488
#
_cell.length_a   1.000
_cell.length_b   1.000
_cell.length_c   1.000
_cell.angle_alpha   90.00
_cell.angle_beta   90.00
_cell.angle_gamma   90.00
#
_symmetry.space_group_name_H-M   'P 1'
#
loop_
_entity.id
_entity.type
_entity.pdbx_description
1 polymer ?
#
loop_
_entity_poly.entity_id
_entity_poly.type
_entity_poly.pdbx_seq_one_letter_code
_entity_poly.pdbx_strand_id
1 'polypeptide(L)'
;KNPDLTKLPIPKTWPMDGGHFVTLPLVVTKDPNSGEHNLGMYRAQVFDEKNIGLHWQIHKHAADHAAASGERMPVAICIGGPPELIFSAISPLPDNLSEYQFAGILGRRSLRITKALTQDLMVPAEADIVIEGYCIPGETRTEGPFGDHFGFYSLTGQYPVMHVTAITHRKDAMLPATIVGLPPMEDGYLGEAIGRQFSPVLRFQHRDVIGVHLPLETGFHNLAIVSSKQRYPRQGRKTALGLFGAGQTMFLKSMIVVDPDQDPKDLEALLDAMNNNVHIATDIIVLDGMVADSLEAASPYENVHSKILIDATTLTERDPRSSNEPLEGSFKQEVP
;
A
#
# COMPACT_ATOMS: atom_id res chain seq x y z
N LYS A 1 -1.81 26.85 -23.07
CA LYS A 1 -2.28 28.18 -22.58
C LYS A 1 -3.68 28.08 -21.92
N ASN A 2 -4.47 27.11 -22.28
CA ASN A 2 -5.74 26.79 -21.63
C ASN A 2 -5.70 25.28 -21.35
N PRO A 3 -5.51 24.85 -20.09
CA PRO A 3 -5.40 23.43 -19.79
C PRO A 3 -6.72 22.73 -20.11
N ASP A 4 -6.62 21.52 -20.66
CA ASP A 4 -7.77 20.72 -21.05
C ASP A 4 -7.42 19.24 -20.88
N LEU A 5 -7.91 18.65 -19.80
CA LEU A 5 -7.68 17.27 -19.41
C LEU A 5 -8.27 16.27 -20.41
N THR A 6 -9.33 16.65 -21.11
CA THR A 6 -10.03 15.76 -22.08
C THR A 6 -9.19 15.46 -23.32
N LYS A 7 -8.11 16.22 -23.54
CA LYS A 7 -7.15 15.98 -24.62
C LYS A 7 -6.08 14.94 -24.28
N LEU A 8 -5.96 14.56 -23.03
CA LEU A 8 -5.07 13.50 -22.62
C LEU A 8 -5.77 12.13 -22.84
N PRO A 9 -5.04 11.10 -23.30
CA PRO A 9 -5.61 9.78 -23.54
C PRO A 9 -5.77 8.99 -22.23
N ILE A 10 -6.40 9.59 -21.24
CA ILE A 10 -6.63 8.98 -19.92
C ILE A 10 -7.72 7.91 -20.07
N PRO A 11 -7.48 6.65 -19.66
CA PRO A 11 -8.42 5.56 -19.86
C PRO A 11 -9.63 5.63 -18.95
N LYS A 12 -10.76 5.10 -19.42
CA LYS A 12 -11.82 4.52 -18.60
C LYS A 12 -11.70 3.01 -18.74
N THR A 13 -11.36 2.30 -17.67
CA THR A 13 -10.94 0.90 -17.74
C THR A 13 -12.11 -0.07 -17.68
N TRP A 14 -12.97 0.10 -16.68
CA TRP A 14 -14.09 -0.78 -16.45
C TRP A 14 -15.43 -0.11 -16.78
N PRO A 15 -16.45 -0.87 -17.23
CA PRO A 15 -17.73 -0.32 -17.68
C PRO A 15 -18.40 0.60 -16.66
N MET A 16 -18.32 0.28 -15.36
CA MET A 16 -18.96 1.03 -14.29
C MET A 16 -18.04 2.06 -13.63
N ASP A 17 -16.79 2.24 -14.09
CA ASP A 17 -15.96 3.35 -13.59
C ASP A 17 -16.68 4.68 -13.71
N GLY A 18 -16.57 5.52 -12.69
CA GLY A 18 -17.23 6.83 -12.63
C GLY A 18 -16.77 7.84 -13.69
N GLY A 19 -15.68 7.52 -14.40
CA GLY A 19 -15.10 8.35 -15.44
C GLY A 19 -13.76 7.85 -15.93
N HIS A 20 -12.94 8.74 -16.44
CA HIS A 20 -11.57 8.49 -16.84
C HIS A 20 -10.64 8.65 -15.64
N PHE A 21 -9.71 7.70 -15.43
CA PHE A 21 -8.80 7.70 -14.30
C PHE A 21 -7.34 7.69 -14.73
N VAL A 22 -6.54 8.57 -14.13
CA VAL A 22 -5.09 8.43 -14.12
C VAL A 22 -4.76 7.36 -13.09
N THR A 23 -4.22 6.24 -13.54
CA THR A 23 -4.02 5.03 -12.73
C THR A 23 -2.62 4.95 -12.11
N LEU A 24 -1.63 5.64 -12.70
CA LEU A 24 -0.26 5.73 -12.18
C LEU A 24 0.17 7.20 -11.98
N PRO A 25 -0.60 8.01 -11.24
CA PRO A 25 -0.25 9.39 -11.01
C PRO A 25 0.77 9.51 -9.89
N LEU A 26 1.78 10.30 -10.09
CA LEU A 26 2.75 10.71 -9.08
C LEU A 26 2.33 12.08 -8.56
N VAL A 27 1.65 12.11 -7.43
CA VAL A 27 1.07 13.33 -6.86
C VAL A 27 2.08 13.99 -5.93
N VAL A 28 2.46 15.21 -6.29
CA VAL A 28 3.38 16.05 -5.50
C VAL A 28 2.57 17.01 -4.67
N THR A 29 2.80 17.02 -3.39
CA THR A 29 2.29 18.01 -2.43
C THR A 29 3.45 18.56 -1.61
N LYS A 30 3.21 19.64 -0.86
CA LYS A 30 4.22 20.28 -0.03
C LYS A 30 3.63 20.60 1.33
N ASP A 31 4.32 20.21 2.40
CA ASP A 31 3.95 20.61 3.74
C ASP A 31 4.08 22.14 3.88
N PRO A 32 3.00 22.83 4.24
CA PRO A 32 3.04 24.29 4.39
C PRO A 32 3.90 24.75 5.57
N ASN A 33 4.20 23.89 6.55
CA ASN A 33 4.97 24.23 7.75
C ASN A 33 6.47 23.99 7.55
N SER A 34 6.85 22.79 7.08
CA SER A 34 8.26 22.42 6.88
C SER A 34 8.81 22.77 5.50
N GLY A 35 7.93 22.89 4.50
CA GLY A 35 8.32 23.04 3.10
C GLY A 35 8.76 21.76 2.43
N GLU A 36 8.71 20.63 3.10
CA GLU A 36 9.06 19.32 2.56
C GLU A 36 8.04 18.85 1.53
N HIS A 37 8.53 18.18 0.48
CA HIS A 37 7.71 17.64 -0.58
C HIS A 37 7.42 16.16 -0.29
N ASN A 38 6.18 15.76 -0.53
CA ASN A 38 5.74 14.37 -0.60
C ASN A 38 5.46 14.00 -2.05
N LEU A 39 5.80 12.78 -2.43
CA LEU A 39 5.45 12.17 -3.70
C LEU A 39 4.70 10.88 -3.42
N GLY A 40 3.38 10.86 -3.66
CA GLY A 40 2.54 9.69 -3.43
C GLY A 40 1.77 9.27 -4.68
N MET A 41 1.38 8.00 -4.74
CA MET A 41 0.52 7.51 -5.81
C MET A 41 -0.92 7.45 -5.32
N TYR A 42 -1.79 8.29 -5.88
CA TYR A 42 -3.21 8.38 -5.55
C TYR A 42 -4.00 8.46 -6.86
N ARG A 43 -4.87 7.50 -7.15
CA ARG A 43 -5.69 7.53 -8.38
C ARG A 43 -6.39 8.87 -8.53
N ALA A 44 -6.54 9.33 -9.76
CA ALA A 44 -7.13 10.63 -10.01
C ALA A 44 -8.21 10.54 -11.10
N GLN A 45 -9.45 10.94 -10.75
CA GLN A 45 -10.59 10.93 -11.65
C GLN A 45 -10.74 12.26 -12.37
N VAL A 46 -10.77 12.23 -13.70
CA VAL A 46 -11.07 13.41 -14.50
C VAL A 46 -12.57 13.69 -14.43
N PHE A 47 -12.94 14.86 -13.92
CA PHE A 47 -14.34 15.28 -13.86
C PHE A 47 -14.77 16.08 -15.11
N ASP A 48 -13.89 16.97 -15.54
CA ASP A 48 -14.11 17.82 -16.70
C ASP A 48 -12.77 18.36 -17.25
N GLU A 49 -12.80 19.34 -18.12
CA GLU A 49 -11.61 19.92 -18.76
C GLU A 49 -10.56 20.46 -17.78
N LYS A 50 -10.98 20.91 -16.60
CA LYS A 50 -10.14 21.62 -15.63
C LYS A 50 -10.18 21.11 -14.20
N ASN A 51 -10.97 20.08 -13.93
CA ASN A 51 -11.13 19.56 -12.59
C ASN A 51 -10.85 18.07 -12.56
N ILE A 52 -10.07 17.66 -11.57
CA ILE A 52 -9.68 16.29 -11.34
C ILE A 52 -9.84 15.95 -9.84
N GLY A 53 -10.46 14.83 -9.52
CA GLY A 53 -10.59 14.33 -8.15
C GLY A 53 -9.37 13.56 -7.71
N LEU A 54 -8.95 13.72 -6.48
CA LEU A 54 -7.78 13.07 -5.91
C LEU A 54 -8.19 12.11 -4.79
N HIS A 55 -7.99 10.81 -5.01
CA HIS A 55 -8.33 9.79 -4.04
C HIS A 55 -7.19 9.58 -3.04
N TRP A 56 -6.94 10.53 -2.16
CA TRP A 56 -6.06 10.29 -1.01
C TRP A 56 -6.84 9.89 0.22
N GLN A 57 -6.38 8.85 0.85
CA GLN A 57 -6.97 8.35 2.10
C GLN A 57 -6.55 9.25 3.27
N ILE A 58 -7.36 9.26 4.35
CA ILE A 58 -7.21 10.13 5.52
C ILE A 58 -5.87 10.00 6.26
N HIS A 59 -5.17 8.89 6.11
CA HIS A 59 -3.89 8.57 6.77
C HIS A 59 -2.67 8.83 5.87
N LYS A 60 -2.84 9.51 4.74
CA LYS A 60 -1.74 9.82 3.81
C LYS A 60 -1.22 11.24 4.01
N HIS A 61 0.07 11.47 3.82
CA HIS A 61 0.71 12.78 3.93
C HIS A 61 0.00 13.88 3.13
N ALA A 62 -0.54 13.56 1.96
CA ALA A 62 -1.33 14.53 1.19
C ALA A 62 -2.57 15.04 1.92
N ALA A 63 -3.23 14.18 2.73
CA ALA A 63 -4.36 14.59 3.56
C ALA A 63 -3.89 15.48 4.72
N ASP A 64 -2.75 15.18 5.34
CA ASP A 64 -2.15 16.00 6.39
C ASP A 64 -1.76 17.38 5.86
N HIS A 65 -1.13 17.44 4.67
CA HIS A 65 -0.81 18.69 4.00
C HIS A 65 -2.05 19.51 3.67
N ALA A 66 -3.14 18.86 3.22
CA ALA A 66 -4.40 19.52 2.95
C ALA A 66 -5.01 20.10 4.22
N ALA A 67 -5.00 19.36 5.33
CA ALA A 67 -5.51 19.81 6.63
C ALA A 67 -4.70 20.99 7.21
N ALA A 68 -3.38 21.00 6.96
CA ALA A 68 -2.49 22.07 7.42
C ALA A 68 -2.50 23.31 6.51
N SER A 69 -3.03 23.19 5.28
CA SER A 69 -3.04 24.28 4.29
C SER A 69 -4.14 25.29 4.60
N GLY A 70 -3.88 26.57 4.31
CA GLY A 70 -4.83 27.67 4.49
C GLY A 70 -5.88 27.73 3.37
N GLU A 71 -5.80 28.75 2.49
CA GLU A 71 -6.82 28.94 1.44
C GLU A 71 -6.64 28.01 0.25
N ARG A 72 -5.41 27.64 -0.10
CA ARG A 72 -5.10 26.80 -1.26
C ARG A 72 -3.90 25.93 -0.97
N MET A 73 -3.99 24.66 -1.34
CA MET A 73 -2.87 23.73 -1.33
C MET A 73 -2.37 23.50 -2.76
N PRO A 74 -1.12 23.86 -3.10
CA PRO A 74 -0.55 23.55 -4.40
C PRO A 74 -0.40 22.04 -4.59
N VAL A 75 -0.77 21.55 -5.78
CA VAL A 75 -0.68 20.12 -6.15
C VAL A 75 -0.15 20.03 -7.57
N ALA A 76 0.68 19.03 -7.83
CA ALA A 76 1.05 18.63 -9.18
C ALA A 76 0.88 17.11 -9.34
N ILE A 77 0.32 16.68 -10.47
CA ILE A 77 0.27 15.29 -10.88
C ILE A 77 1.29 15.10 -11.98
N CYS A 78 2.32 14.29 -11.70
CA CYS A 78 3.33 13.90 -12.66
C CYS A 78 3.01 12.51 -13.19
N ILE A 79 3.09 12.32 -14.51
CA ILE A 79 2.81 11.07 -15.18
C ILE A 79 4.04 10.66 -15.97
N GLY A 80 4.46 9.40 -15.86
CA GLY A 80 5.65 8.90 -16.51
C GLY A 80 6.95 9.26 -15.77
N GLY A 81 8.05 9.09 -16.46
CA GLY A 81 9.38 9.21 -15.90
C GLY A 81 10.03 7.84 -15.60
N PRO A 82 11.17 7.82 -14.91
CA PRO A 82 11.91 6.60 -14.68
C PRO A 82 11.19 5.67 -13.69
N PRO A 83 11.30 4.33 -13.87
CA PRO A 83 10.59 3.35 -13.01
C PRO A 83 10.90 3.49 -11.53
N GLU A 84 12.14 3.84 -11.16
CA GLU A 84 12.53 4.08 -9.78
C GLU A 84 11.75 5.22 -9.11
N LEU A 85 11.31 6.20 -9.88
CA LEU A 85 10.46 7.29 -9.39
C LEU A 85 9.04 6.79 -9.11
N ILE A 86 8.48 6.00 -10.04
CA ILE A 86 7.14 5.40 -9.90
C ILE A 86 7.12 4.50 -8.67
N PHE A 87 8.14 3.66 -8.52
CA PHE A 87 8.25 2.74 -7.38
C PHE A 87 8.43 3.48 -6.05
N SER A 88 9.18 4.59 -6.02
CA SER A 88 9.38 5.36 -4.79
C SER A 88 8.08 5.95 -4.24
N ALA A 89 7.15 6.35 -5.11
CA ALA A 89 5.87 6.96 -4.72
C ALA A 89 4.91 6.01 -3.98
N ILE A 90 5.12 4.69 -4.08
CA ILE A 90 4.33 3.68 -3.37
C ILE A 90 5.09 3.06 -2.19
N SER A 91 6.35 3.42 -2.02
CA SER A 91 7.24 2.81 -1.03
C SER A 91 6.88 3.27 0.38
N PRO A 92 6.77 2.37 1.36
CA PRO A 92 6.48 2.71 2.76
C PRO A 92 7.73 3.25 3.46
N LEU A 93 8.12 4.46 3.09
CA LEU A 93 9.30 5.12 3.63
C LEU A 93 9.05 5.65 5.04
N PRO A 94 10.09 5.72 5.88
CA PRO A 94 10.01 6.46 7.14
C PRO A 94 9.94 7.98 6.85
N ASP A 95 9.29 8.74 7.73
CA ASP A 95 8.98 10.17 7.55
C ASP A 95 10.18 11.06 7.23
N ASN A 96 11.38 10.65 7.61
CA ASN A 96 12.61 11.40 7.38
C ASN A 96 13.35 11.04 6.08
N LEU A 97 12.75 10.24 5.22
CA LEU A 97 13.31 9.85 3.92
C LEU A 97 12.32 10.21 2.80
N SER A 98 12.68 11.21 2.00
CA SER A 98 11.87 11.64 0.87
C SER A 98 11.87 10.59 -0.25
N GLU A 99 10.72 10.43 -0.93
CA GLU A 99 10.58 9.59 -2.14
C GLU A 99 11.55 10.01 -3.24
N TYR A 100 11.87 11.30 -3.34
CA TYR A 100 12.87 11.80 -4.30
C TYR A 100 14.28 11.29 -3.99
N GLN A 101 14.65 11.26 -2.70
CA GLN A 101 15.93 10.70 -2.26
C GLN A 101 15.97 9.20 -2.50
N PHE A 102 14.87 8.51 -2.18
CA PHE A 102 14.77 7.06 -2.38
C PHE A 102 14.83 6.68 -3.86
N ALA A 103 14.15 7.41 -4.74
CA ALA A 103 14.28 7.23 -6.20
C ALA A 103 15.73 7.40 -6.66
N GLY A 104 16.46 8.38 -6.10
CA GLY A 104 17.89 8.56 -6.37
C GLY A 104 18.75 7.36 -5.92
N ILE A 105 18.45 6.79 -4.75
CA ILE A 105 19.11 5.59 -4.24
C ILE A 105 18.85 4.39 -5.16
N LEU A 106 17.60 4.15 -5.53
CA LEU A 106 17.21 3.05 -6.42
C LEU A 106 17.86 3.18 -7.80
N GLY A 107 17.79 4.37 -8.38
CA GLY A 107 18.37 4.67 -9.70
C GLY A 107 19.89 4.81 -9.69
N ARG A 108 20.55 4.80 -8.51
CA ARG A 108 21.99 5.04 -8.33
C ARG A 108 22.48 6.32 -9.02
N ARG A 109 21.61 7.34 -9.02
CA ARG A 109 21.87 8.64 -9.64
C ARG A 109 21.05 9.72 -8.93
N SER A 110 21.50 10.97 -9.03
CA SER A 110 20.68 12.09 -8.56
C SER A 110 19.42 12.22 -9.42
N LEU A 111 18.25 12.24 -8.76
CA LEU A 111 17.00 12.58 -9.42
C LEU A 111 17.01 14.07 -9.77
N ARG A 112 16.69 14.40 -11.02
CA ARG A 112 16.55 15.79 -11.45
C ARG A 112 15.14 16.29 -11.16
N ILE A 113 15.06 17.39 -10.44
CA ILE A 113 13.79 18.08 -10.16
C ILE A 113 13.84 19.49 -10.76
N THR A 114 12.68 20.03 -11.07
CA THR A 114 12.53 21.39 -11.61
C THR A 114 11.34 22.08 -10.96
N LYS A 115 11.35 23.41 -10.99
CA LYS A 115 10.21 24.19 -10.48
C LYS A 115 9.02 24.04 -11.41
N ALA A 116 7.83 23.80 -10.83
CA ALA A 116 6.56 23.86 -11.57
C ALA A 116 6.31 25.25 -12.13
N LEU A 117 5.51 25.37 -13.20
CA LEU A 117 5.28 26.64 -13.89
C LEU A 117 4.33 27.56 -13.13
N THR A 118 3.30 27.00 -12.52
CA THR A 118 2.19 27.77 -11.93
C THR A 118 2.03 27.54 -10.42
N GLN A 119 2.74 26.54 -9.87
CA GLN A 119 2.67 26.18 -8.47
C GLN A 119 4.04 26.30 -7.81
N ASP A 120 4.07 26.58 -6.50
CA ASP A 120 5.31 26.58 -5.71
C ASP A 120 5.70 25.15 -5.29
N LEU A 121 5.99 24.33 -6.29
CA LEU A 121 6.37 22.92 -6.14
C LEU A 121 7.63 22.61 -6.96
N MET A 122 8.40 21.64 -6.45
CA MET A 122 9.48 20.99 -7.19
C MET A 122 8.96 19.67 -7.74
N VAL A 123 8.96 19.52 -9.05
CA VAL A 123 8.45 18.32 -9.75
C VAL A 123 9.59 17.58 -10.44
N PRO A 124 9.47 16.26 -10.68
CA PRO A 124 10.46 15.51 -11.44
C PRO A 124 10.64 16.05 -12.84
N ALA A 125 11.88 16.41 -13.19
CA ALA A 125 12.21 16.97 -14.51
C ALA A 125 12.08 15.95 -15.66
N GLU A 126 12.02 14.66 -15.31
CA GLU A 126 11.94 13.55 -16.25
C GLU A 126 10.50 13.03 -16.44
N ALA A 127 9.50 13.63 -15.80
CA ALA A 127 8.10 13.32 -16.04
C ALA A 127 7.72 13.59 -17.51
N ASP A 128 6.87 12.72 -18.04
CA ASP A 128 6.37 12.88 -19.42
C ASP A 128 5.29 13.95 -19.50
N ILE A 129 4.39 13.99 -18.52
CA ILE A 129 3.29 14.94 -18.42
C ILE A 129 3.27 15.47 -16.98
N VAL A 130 3.06 16.79 -16.82
CA VAL A 130 2.84 17.42 -15.52
C VAL A 130 1.55 18.23 -15.59
N ILE A 131 0.60 17.90 -14.72
CA ILE A 131 -0.66 18.59 -14.53
C ILE A 131 -0.54 19.39 -13.23
N GLU A 132 -0.57 20.70 -13.32
CA GLU A 132 -0.40 21.61 -12.17
C GLU A 132 -1.72 22.25 -11.77
N GLY A 133 -1.92 22.45 -10.49
CA GLY A 133 -3.11 23.09 -9.97
C GLY A 133 -3.08 23.22 -8.45
N TYR A 134 -4.26 23.42 -7.89
CA TYR A 134 -4.43 23.57 -6.45
C TYR A 134 -5.74 22.94 -5.98
N CYS A 135 -5.77 22.49 -4.73
CA CYS A 135 -6.99 22.14 -4.02
C CYS A 135 -7.38 23.26 -3.06
N ILE A 136 -8.68 23.44 -2.87
CA ILE A 136 -9.24 24.30 -1.82
C ILE A 136 -9.62 23.38 -0.65
N PRO A 137 -9.03 23.57 0.54
CA PRO A 137 -9.37 22.74 1.70
C PRO A 137 -10.87 22.71 1.97
N GLY A 138 -11.43 21.51 2.12
CA GLY A 138 -12.86 21.28 2.32
C GLY A 138 -13.71 21.24 1.04
N GLU A 139 -13.18 21.61 -0.13
CA GLU A 139 -13.89 21.43 -1.40
C GLU A 139 -13.79 19.99 -1.87
N THR A 140 -14.93 19.32 -2.05
CA THR A 140 -15.00 17.92 -2.47
C THR A 140 -16.03 17.73 -3.58
N ARG A 141 -15.84 16.65 -4.36
CA ARG A 141 -16.83 16.12 -5.32
C ARG A 141 -16.90 14.61 -5.19
N THR A 142 -18.00 14.04 -5.63
CA THR A 142 -18.18 12.60 -5.68
C THR A 142 -17.19 11.99 -6.67
N GLU A 143 -16.33 11.09 -6.18
CA GLU A 143 -15.35 10.29 -6.92
C GLU A 143 -15.80 8.82 -6.91
N GLY A 144 -15.46 8.10 -7.96
CA GLY A 144 -15.79 6.69 -8.12
C GLY A 144 -17.14 6.45 -8.82
N PRO A 145 -17.58 5.20 -8.90
CA PRO A 145 -16.84 4.02 -8.48
C PRO A 145 -15.61 3.77 -9.35
N PHE A 146 -14.69 2.94 -8.89
CA PHE A 146 -13.48 2.55 -9.60
C PHE A 146 -13.26 1.04 -9.45
N GLY A 147 -13.03 0.34 -10.56
CA GLY A 147 -12.69 -1.09 -10.53
C GLY A 147 -11.30 -1.30 -9.92
N ASP A 148 -11.23 -1.99 -8.78
CA ASP A 148 -10.05 -2.05 -7.94
C ASP A 148 -9.44 -3.46 -7.84
N HIS A 149 -8.28 -3.59 -7.20
CA HIS A 149 -7.45 -4.80 -7.16
C HIS A 149 -8.08 -5.98 -6.40
N PHE A 150 -9.12 -5.76 -5.61
CA PHE A 150 -9.91 -6.85 -5.02
C PHE A 150 -10.96 -7.45 -5.97
N GLY A 151 -11.05 -6.96 -7.22
CA GLY A 151 -12.02 -7.44 -8.20
C GLY A 151 -13.43 -6.90 -7.99
N PHE A 152 -13.58 -5.89 -7.16
CA PHE A 152 -14.82 -5.17 -6.91
C PHE A 152 -14.67 -3.70 -7.25
N TYR A 153 -15.80 -3.03 -7.50
CA TYR A 153 -15.79 -1.58 -7.58
C TYR A 153 -15.70 -0.97 -6.18
N SER A 154 -14.85 0.04 -6.04
CA SER A 154 -14.82 0.85 -4.82
C SER A 154 -16.15 1.59 -4.63
N LEU A 155 -16.46 1.95 -3.40
CA LEU A 155 -17.57 2.83 -3.12
C LEU A 155 -17.30 4.23 -3.70
N THR A 156 -18.38 4.97 -4.00
CA THR A 156 -18.29 6.40 -4.29
C THR A 156 -18.10 7.18 -3.00
N GLY A 157 -17.27 8.21 -3.01
CA GLY A 157 -16.98 9.04 -1.86
C GLY A 157 -16.80 10.51 -2.21
N GLN A 158 -16.72 11.35 -1.19
CA GLN A 158 -16.41 12.78 -1.34
C GLN A 158 -14.90 12.97 -1.22
N TYR A 159 -14.27 13.35 -2.32
CA TYR A 159 -12.81 13.52 -2.39
C TYR A 159 -12.45 14.91 -2.88
N PRO A 160 -11.25 15.42 -2.48
CA PRO A 160 -10.78 16.73 -2.88
C PRO A 160 -10.72 16.93 -4.37
N VAL A 161 -11.02 18.15 -4.79
CA VAL A 161 -10.95 18.58 -6.20
C VAL A 161 -9.71 19.41 -6.42
N MET A 162 -8.92 19.05 -7.41
CA MET A 162 -7.81 19.85 -7.91
C MET A 162 -8.26 20.68 -9.12
N HIS A 163 -8.13 22.01 -9.01
CA HIS A 163 -8.33 22.96 -10.10
C HIS A 163 -7.07 23.08 -10.93
N VAL A 164 -7.11 22.66 -12.18
CA VAL A 164 -5.96 22.62 -13.08
C VAL A 164 -5.63 23.99 -13.63
N THR A 165 -4.39 24.43 -13.44
CA THR A 165 -3.87 25.72 -13.90
C THR A 165 -2.97 25.61 -15.14
N ALA A 166 -2.26 24.47 -15.28
CA ALA A 166 -1.41 24.20 -16.42
C ALA A 166 -1.28 22.69 -16.68
N ILE A 167 -1.07 22.34 -17.94
CA ILE A 167 -0.64 21.02 -18.39
C ILE A 167 0.59 21.22 -19.27
N THR A 168 1.69 20.58 -18.89
CA THR A 168 2.92 20.54 -19.67
C THR A 168 3.28 19.12 -20.02
N HIS A 169 3.91 18.90 -21.16
CA HIS A 169 4.33 17.58 -21.57
C HIS A 169 5.56 17.64 -22.47
N ARG A 170 6.29 16.55 -22.53
CA ARG A 170 7.36 16.35 -23.50
C ARG A 170 6.80 16.27 -24.92
N LYS A 171 7.63 16.52 -25.93
CA LYS A 171 7.19 16.39 -27.33
C LYS A 171 6.79 14.95 -27.68
N ASP A 172 7.50 14.00 -27.10
CA ASP A 172 7.37 12.56 -27.25
C ASP A 172 6.81 11.91 -25.95
N ALA A 173 5.91 12.61 -25.27
CA ALA A 173 5.34 12.16 -24.03
C ALA A 173 4.62 10.81 -24.17
N MET A 174 4.87 9.91 -23.24
CA MET A 174 4.13 8.68 -23.05
C MET A 174 3.25 8.80 -21.80
N LEU A 175 2.04 8.25 -21.86
CA LEU A 175 1.16 8.15 -20.70
C LEU A 175 1.15 6.70 -20.25
N PRO A 176 1.96 6.32 -19.26
CA PRO A 176 1.84 5.00 -18.64
C PRO A 176 0.50 4.90 -17.93
N ALA A 177 -0.18 3.81 -18.17
CA ALA A 177 -1.46 3.50 -17.54
C ALA A 177 -1.52 2.01 -17.29
N THR A 178 -2.33 1.61 -16.33
CA THR A 178 -2.55 0.22 -15.97
C THR A 178 -4.04 -0.08 -15.90
N ILE A 179 -4.38 -1.34 -16.02
CA ILE A 179 -5.72 -1.88 -15.77
C ILE A 179 -5.70 -2.43 -14.36
N VAL A 180 -6.20 -1.65 -13.42
CA VAL A 180 -6.33 -2.11 -12.03
C VAL A 180 -7.39 -3.21 -11.96
N GLY A 181 -7.07 -4.30 -11.27
CA GLY A 181 -7.97 -5.46 -11.16
C GLY A 181 -7.35 -6.58 -10.35
N LEU A 182 -8.01 -7.73 -10.32
CA LEU A 182 -7.50 -8.91 -9.59
C LEU A 182 -6.07 -9.27 -10.02
N PRO A 183 -5.18 -9.59 -9.06
CA PRO A 183 -3.85 -10.09 -9.39
C PRO A 183 -3.89 -11.24 -10.42
N PRO A 184 -2.89 -11.32 -11.33
CA PRO A 184 -1.57 -10.67 -11.26
C PRO A 184 -1.47 -9.33 -12.02
N MET A 185 -2.38 -8.39 -11.82
CA MET A 185 -2.24 -7.04 -12.37
C MET A 185 -1.04 -6.30 -11.72
N GLU A 186 -0.81 -5.03 -12.06
CA GLU A 186 0.39 -4.28 -11.65
C GLU A 186 0.62 -4.25 -10.14
N ASP A 187 -0.45 -4.12 -9.36
CA ASP A 187 -0.37 -4.04 -7.89
C ASP A 187 0.22 -5.30 -7.27
N GLY A 188 -0.01 -6.47 -7.87
CA GLY A 188 0.63 -7.72 -7.46
C GLY A 188 2.16 -7.67 -7.59
N TYR A 189 2.66 -7.18 -8.73
CA TYR A 189 4.10 -7.04 -8.97
C TYR A 189 4.72 -5.93 -8.11
N LEU A 190 4.01 -4.81 -7.94
CA LEU A 190 4.43 -3.73 -7.06
C LEU A 190 4.49 -4.20 -5.60
N GLY A 191 3.48 -4.91 -5.13
CA GLY A 191 3.43 -5.50 -3.79
C GLY A 191 4.56 -6.50 -3.53
N GLU A 192 4.86 -7.38 -4.49
CA GLU A 192 6.00 -8.29 -4.39
C GLU A 192 7.33 -7.54 -4.31
N ALA A 193 7.53 -6.53 -5.14
CA ALA A 193 8.74 -5.71 -5.13
C ALA A 193 8.91 -4.95 -3.81
N ILE A 194 7.82 -4.36 -3.28
CA ILE A 194 7.80 -3.73 -1.96
C ILE A 194 8.17 -4.74 -0.87
N GLY A 195 7.55 -5.91 -0.85
CA GLY A 195 7.83 -6.96 0.12
C GLY A 195 9.31 -7.36 0.15
N ARG A 196 9.93 -7.50 -1.03
CA ARG A 196 11.37 -7.81 -1.15
C ARG A 196 12.26 -6.68 -0.64
N GLN A 197 11.95 -5.43 -0.96
CA GLN A 197 12.79 -4.29 -0.61
C GLN A 197 12.64 -3.86 0.84
N PHE A 198 11.43 -3.93 1.40
CA PHE A 198 11.17 -3.47 2.77
C PHE A 198 11.25 -4.57 3.84
N SER A 199 11.36 -5.83 3.46
CA SER A 199 11.64 -6.93 4.40
C SER A 199 12.87 -6.66 5.31
N PRO A 200 14.00 -6.10 4.83
CA PRO A 200 15.10 -5.72 5.71
C PRO A 200 14.74 -4.63 6.73
N VAL A 201 13.90 -3.65 6.34
CA VAL A 201 13.44 -2.58 7.23
C VAL A 201 12.53 -3.16 8.32
N LEU A 202 11.61 -4.03 7.96
CA LEU A 202 10.77 -4.75 8.93
C LEU A 202 11.62 -5.56 9.91
N ARG A 203 12.66 -6.23 9.43
CA ARG A 203 13.59 -6.99 10.30
C ARG A 203 14.42 -6.08 11.20
N PHE A 204 14.71 -4.87 10.80
CA PHE A 204 15.39 -3.90 11.64
C PHE A 204 14.51 -3.45 12.81
N GLN A 205 13.24 -3.17 12.55
CA GLN A 205 12.26 -2.79 13.58
C GLN A 205 11.79 -3.99 14.41
N HIS A 206 11.55 -5.13 13.75
CA HIS A 206 11.06 -6.37 14.34
C HIS A 206 12.09 -7.49 14.17
N ARG A 207 13.11 -7.52 15.03
CA ARG A 207 14.26 -8.44 14.93
C ARG A 207 13.88 -9.94 14.99
N ASP A 208 12.68 -10.23 15.39
CA ASP A 208 12.15 -11.60 15.47
C ASP A 208 11.64 -12.09 14.11
N VAL A 209 11.32 -11.21 13.17
CA VAL A 209 10.87 -11.55 11.82
C VAL A 209 12.03 -12.11 11.00
N ILE A 210 11.82 -13.30 10.41
CA ILE A 210 12.75 -13.97 9.50
C ILE A 210 12.30 -13.79 8.05
N GLY A 211 11.02 -14.05 7.75
CA GLY A 211 10.42 -13.92 6.45
C GLY A 211 8.98 -13.41 6.54
N VAL A 212 8.53 -12.79 5.47
CA VAL A 212 7.15 -12.35 5.31
C VAL A 212 6.71 -12.70 3.89
N HIS A 213 5.53 -13.28 3.77
CA HIS A 213 4.86 -13.52 2.49
C HIS A 213 3.46 -12.94 2.52
N LEU A 214 3.12 -12.23 1.45
CA LEU A 214 1.82 -11.64 1.20
C LEU A 214 1.25 -12.33 -0.05
N PRO A 215 0.36 -13.33 0.10
CA PRO A 215 -0.18 -14.08 -1.04
C PRO A 215 -0.96 -13.17 -1.99
N LEU A 216 -0.74 -13.31 -3.29
CA LEU A 216 -1.45 -12.54 -4.33
C LEU A 216 -2.94 -12.83 -4.32
N GLU A 217 -3.32 -14.06 -4.02
CA GLU A 217 -4.70 -14.55 -3.96
C GLU A 217 -5.54 -13.84 -2.91
N THR A 218 -4.88 -13.20 -1.93
CA THR A 218 -5.52 -12.42 -0.86
C THR A 218 -5.37 -10.91 -1.07
N GLY A 219 -5.15 -10.48 -2.31
CA GLY A 219 -4.95 -9.08 -2.65
C GLY A 219 -3.63 -8.50 -2.12
N PHE A 220 -2.60 -9.35 -1.96
CA PHE A 220 -1.22 -9.02 -1.55
C PHE A 220 -1.06 -8.19 -0.25
N HIS A 221 -2.12 -7.82 0.43
CA HIS A 221 -2.03 -7.11 1.72
C HIS A 221 -3.14 -7.47 2.74
N ASN A 222 -4.04 -8.40 2.45
CA ASN A 222 -5.04 -8.83 3.45
C ASN A 222 -4.51 -9.93 4.38
N LEU A 223 -3.64 -10.81 3.86
CA LEU A 223 -3.03 -11.88 4.63
C LEU A 223 -1.51 -11.75 4.61
N ALA A 224 -0.90 -11.84 5.78
CA ALA A 224 0.55 -12.06 5.90
C ALA A 224 0.84 -13.41 6.55
N ILE A 225 1.79 -14.15 5.98
CA ILE A 225 2.40 -15.32 6.61
C ILE A 225 3.80 -14.90 7.04
N VAL A 226 4.10 -15.04 8.34
CA VAL A 226 5.32 -14.50 8.94
C VAL A 226 6.09 -15.61 9.63
N SER A 227 7.29 -15.93 9.16
CA SER A 227 8.22 -16.77 9.93
C SER A 227 8.93 -15.94 10.98
N SER A 228 8.89 -16.41 12.23
CA SER A 228 9.35 -15.65 13.40
C SER A 228 10.18 -16.50 14.36
N LYS A 229 11.22 -15.88 14.95
CA LYS A 229 12.01 -16.52 16.00
C LYS A 229 11.16 -16.87 17.20
N GLN A 230 11.43 -18.06 17.78
CA GLN A 230 10.78 -18.59 18.96
C GLN A 230 11.84 -18.90 20.04
N ARG A 231 12.03 -17.97 20.99
CA ARG A 231 12.98 -18.13 22.12
C ARG A 231 12.28 -18.21 23.46
N TYR A 232 11.02 -17.83 23.50
CA TYR A 232 10.16 -17.87 24.68
C TYR A 232 8.71 -18.04 24.26
N PRO A 233 7.83 -18.55 25.14
CA PRO A 233 6.43 -18.76 24.83
C PRO A 233 5.74 -17.50 24.29
N ARG A 234 4.93 -17.65 23.24
CA ARG A 234 4.12 -16.55 22.67
C ARG A 234 4.91 -15.43 21.99
N GLN A 235 6.17 -15.65 21.65
CA GLN A 235 6.96 -14.64 20.94
C GLN A 235 6.38 -14.31 19.57
N GLY A 236 5.82 -15.29 18.85
CA GLY A 236 5.12 -15.10 17.59
C GLY A 236 3.96 -14.11 17.71
N ARG A 237 3.17 -14.21 18.76
CA ARG A 237 2.07 -13.25 19.03
C ARG A 237 2.57 -11.83 19.22
N LYS A 238 3.62 -11.66 20.02
CA LYS A 238 4.25 -10.35 20.24
C LYS A 238 4.70 -9.75 18.91
N THR A 239 5.31 -10.55 18.04
CA THR A 239 5.76 -10.13 16.72
C THR A 239 4.59 -9.69 15.85
N ALA A 240 3.54 -10.50 15.76
CA ALA A 240 2.35 -10.19 14.98
C ALA A 240 1.60 -8.93 15.46
N LEU A 241 1.43 -8.79 16.78
CA LEU A 241 0.80 -7.59 17.34
C LEU A 241 1.62 -6.32 17.07
N GLY A 242 2.95 -6.44 17.08
CA GLY A 242 3.84 -5.34 16.69
C GLY A 242 3.69 -4.96 15.21
N LEU A 243 3.56 -5.94 14.33
CA LEU A 243 3.31 -5.72 12.90
C LEU A 243 1.93 -5.11 12.64
N PHE A 244 0.88 -5.56 13.31
CA PHE A 244 -0.47 -4.96 13.19
C PHE A 244 -0.55 -3.49 13.64
N GLY A 245 0.43 -3.02 14.41
CA GLY A 245 0.54 -1.63 14.84
C GLY A 245 1.57 -0.80 14.05
N ALA A 246 2.18 -1.34 13.00
CA ALA A 246 3.33 -0.69 12.36
C ALA A 246 3.11 -0.37 10.88
N GLY A 247 3.21 0.92 10.50
CA GLY A 247 3.24 1.37 9.11
C GLY A 247 2.15 0.77 8.24
N GLN A 248 2.50 0.30 7.03
CA GLN A 248 1.53 -0.28 6.08
C GLN A 248 0.98 -1.65 6.53
N THR A 249 1.67 -2.36 7.42
CA THR A 249 1.17 -3.64 7.94
C THR A 249 -0.03 -3.49 8.88
N MET A 250 -0.34 -2.25 9.29
CA MET A 250 -1.57 -1.94 10.04
C MET A 250 -2.86 -2.23 9.25
N PHE A 251 -2.80 -2.31 7.92
CA PHE A 251 -3.96 -2.62 7.08
C PHE A 251 -4.23 -4.11 6.91
N LEU A 252 -3.27 -4.97 7.27
CA LEU A 252 -3.44 -6.42 7.23
C LEU A 252 -4.71 -6.83 8.01
N LYS A 253 -5.51 -7.68 7.39
CA LYS A 253 -6.70 -8.30 7.99
C LYS A 253 -6.35 -9.55 8.79
N SER A 254 -5.43 -10.35 8.25
CA SER A 254 -5.08 -11.66 8.81
C SER A 254 -3.58 -11.82 8.89
N MET A 255 -3.09 -12.49 9.93
CA MET A 255 -1.69 -12.84 10.07
C MET A 255 -1.55 -14.26 10.63
N ILE A 256 -0.73 -15.06 9.98
CA ILE A 256 -0.35 -16.39 10.45
C ILE A 256 1.14 -16.36 10.76
N VAL A 257 1.51 -16.73 11.98
CA VAL A 257 2.91 -16.80 12.38
C VAL A 257 3.34 -18.26 12.44
N VAL A 258 4.47 -18.55 11.79
CA VAL A 258 5.07 -19.89 11.71
C VAL A 258 6.49 -19.88 12.26
N ASP A 259 7.09 -21.05 12.41
CA ASP A 259 8.43 -21.24 12.94
C ASP A 259 9.52 -20.60 12.04
N PRO A 260 10.69 -20.29 12.58
CA PRO A 260 11.75 -19.57 11.88
C PRO A 260 12.37 -20.33 10.71
N ASP A 261 12.29 -21.63 10.70
CA ASP A 261 12.80 -22.54 9.65
C ASP A 261 11.76 -22.85 8.56
N GLN A 262 10.51 -22.43 8.76
CA GLN A 262 9.46 -22.61 7.77
C GLN A 262 9.48 -21.47 6.74
N ASP A 263 9.49 -21.83 5.46
CA ASP A 263 9.30 -20.86 4.38
C ASP A 263 7.83 -20.37 4.38
N PRO A 264 7.58 -19.07 4.58
CA PRO A 264 6.20 -18.55 4.59
C PRO A 264 5.50 -18.64 3.22
N LYS A 265 6.19 -19.04 2.16
CA LYS A 265 5.62 -19.32 0.83
C LYS A 265 5.16 -20.75 0.64
N ASP A 266 5.58 -21.65 1.51
CA ASP A 266 5.22 -23.06 1.46
C ASP A 266 3.84 -23.28 2.08
N LEU A 267 2.81 -23.32 1.23
CA LEU A 267 1.43 -23.49 1.66
C LEU A 267 1.15 -24.89 2.24
N GLU A 268 1.84 -25.92 1.78
CA GLU A 268 1.68 -27.27 2.31
C GLU A 268 2.20 -27.34 3.76
N ALA A 269 3.41 -26.82 3.98
CA ALA A 269 3.98 -26.70 5.31
C ALA A 269 3.14 -25.79 6.22
N LEU A 270 2.54 -24.73 5.68
CA LEU A 270 1.62 -23.87 6.43
C LEU A 270 0.38 -24.64 6.91
N LEU A 271 -0.24 -25.42 6.04
CA LEU A 271 -1.41 -26.23 6.40
C LEU A 271 -1.07 -27.28 7.45
N ASP A 272 0.10 -27.91 7.34
CA ASP A 272 0.61 -28.85 8.34
C ASP A 272 0.82 -28.16 9.70
N ALA A 273 1.47 -27.00 9.72
CA ALA A 273 1.67 -26.22 10.94
C ALA A 273 0.34 -25.78 11.58
N MET A 274 -0.62 -25.35 10.78
CA MET A 274 -1.96 -25.00 11.28
C MET A 274 -2.69 -26.19 11.89
N ASN A 275 -2.57 -27.37 11.29
CA ASN A 275 -3.20 -28.58 11.78
C ASN A 275 -2.55 -29.08 13.09
N ASN A 276 -1.23 -29.04 13.16
CA ASN A 276 -0.50 -29.71 14.24
C ASN A 276 -0.20 -28.78 15.43
N ASN A 277 -0.04 -27.47 15.19
CA ASN A 277 0.44 -26.54 16.23
C ASN A 277 -0.66 -25.64 16.78
N VAL A 278 -1.80 -25.45 16.06
CA VAL A 278 -2.81 -24.46 16.47
C VAL A 278 -3.87 -25.08 17.37
N HIS A 279 -3.91 -24.63 18.61
CA HIS A 279 -5.04 -24.87 19.49
C HIS A 279 -5.99 -23.69 19.43
N ILE A 280 -7.18 -23.88 18.84
CA ILE A 280 -8.11 -22.82 18.45
C ILE A 280 -8.43 -21.85 19.60
N ALA A 281 -8.70 -22.36 20.79
CA ALA A 281 -9.10 -21.53 21.94
C ALA A 281 -7.97 -20.64 22.48
N THR A 282 -6.71 -20.95 22.20
CA THR A 282 -5.57 -20.22 22.78
C THR A 282 -4.66 -19.59 21.76
N ASP A 283 -4.65 -20.05 20.51
CA ASP A 283 -3.68 -19.63 19.49
C ASP A 283 -4.29 -18.77 18.38
N ILE A 284 -5.61 -18.59 18.44
CA ILE A 284 -6.33 -17.64 17.59
C ILE A 284 -6.74 -16.44 18.44
N ILE A 285 -6.39 -15.24 17.95
CA ILE A 285 -6.77 -13.97 18.58
C ILE A 285 -7.55 -13.15 17.55
N VAL A 286 -8.72 -12.69 17.94
CA VAL A 286 -9.52 -11.72 17.18
C VAL A 286 -9.39 -10.37 17.86
N LEU A 287 -8.99 -9.36 17.08
CA LEU A 287 -8.90 -7.97 17.51
C LEU A 287 -10.00 -7.20 16.79
N ASP A 288 -10.99 -6.76 17.53
CA ASP A 288 -12.14 -6.03 16.99
C ASP A 288 -11.88 -4.51 16.91
N GLY A 289 -12.57 -3.83 15.98
CA GLY A 289 -12.53 -2.37 15.86
C GLY A 289 -11.16 -1.81 15.45
N MET A 290 -10.42 -2.55 14.63
CA MET A 290 -9.08 -2.16 14.16
C MET A 290 -9.14 -1.40 12.83
N VAL A 291 -8.07 -0.63 12.55
CA VAL A 291 -7.92 0.06 11.26
C VAL A 291 -7.92 -0.95 10.11
N ALA A 292 -8.69 -0.63 9.07
CA ALA A 292 -8.79 -1.40 7.83
C ALA A 292 -8.45 -0.56 6.61
N ASP A 293 -8.17 -1.23 5.50
CA ASP A 293 -8.21 -0.59 4.19
C ASP A 293 -9.66 -0.31 3.78
N SER A 294 -9.91 0.85 3.18
CA SER A 294 -11.24 1.24 2.67
C SER A 294 -11.76 0.32 1.56
N LEU A 295 -10.87 -0.47 0.93
CA LEU A 295 -11.20 -1.42 -0.13
C LEU A 295 -11.56 -2.81 0.40
N GLU A 296 -11.55 -3.04 1.71
CA GLU A 296 -11.90 -4.32 2.32
C GLU A 296 -13.40 -4.63 2.15
N ALA A 297 -13.70 -5.42 1.12
CA ALA A 297 -15.10 -5.70 0.69
C ALA A 297 -15.95 -6.46 1.73
N ALA A 298 -15.33 -7.16 2.66
CA ALA A 298 -16.05 -7.91 3.70
C ALA A 298 -16.31 -7.10 4.96
N SER A 299 -15.78 -5.88 5.05
CA SER A 299 -16.05 -5.02 6.20
C SER A 299 -17.43 -4.37 6.09
N PRO A 300 -18.24 -4.37 7.17
CA PRO A 300 -19.49 -3.62 7.21
C PRO A 300 -19.28 -2.12 7.41
N TYR A 301 -18.08 -1.68 7.77
CA TYR A 301 -17.73 -0.29 8.04
C TYR A 301 -16.50 0.13 7.26
N GLU A 302 -16.52 1.33 6.73
CA GLU A 302 -15.37 1.91 6.04
C GLU A 302 -14.21 2.13 7.03
N ASN A 303 -12.99 1.73 6.62
CA ASN A 303 -11.74 1.88 7.39
C ASN A 303 -11.68 1.18 8.76
N VAL A 304 -12.65 0.32 9.08
CA VAL A 304 -12.69 -0.42 10.35
C VAL A 304 -13.11 -1.86 10.13
N HIS A 305 -12.36 -2.82 10.64
CA HIS A 305 -12.74 -4.24 10.68
C HIS A 305 -12.07 -4.99 11.84
N SER A 306 -12.42 -6.26 12.02
CA SER A 306 -11.74 -7.16 12.95
C SER A 306 -10.51 -7.76 12.27
N LYS A 307 -9.43 -7.96 13.02
CA LYS A 307 -8.23 -8.68 12.60
C LYS A 307 -8.13 -10.04 13.23
N ILE A 308 -7.56 -11.00 12.50
CA ILE A 308 -7.26 -12.31 13.03
C ILE A 308 -5.75 -12.57 13.06
N LEU A 309 -5.28 -13.05 14.19
CA LEU A 309 -3.94 -13.58 14.38
C LEU A 309 -4.04 -15.07 14.66
N ILE A 310 -3.27 -15.88 13.94
CA ILE A 310 -3.11 -17.31 14.17
C ILE A 310 -1.63 -17.57 14.50
N ASP A 311 -1.37 -18.09 15.71
CA ASP A 311 -0.04 -18.48 16.15
C ASP A 311 0.15 -19.97 15.86
N ALA A 312 0.72 -20.30 14.69
CA ALA A 312 0.98 -21.66 14.23
C ALA A 312 2.42 -22.12 14.53
N THR A 313 3.10 -21.44 15.47
CA THR A 313 4.44 -21.84 15.91
C THR A 313 4.39 -23.07 16.80
N THR A 314 5.46 -23.88 16.79
CA THR A 314 5.60 -25.01 17.71
C THR A 314 5.68 -24.51 19.16
N LEU A 315 5.26 -25.38 20.09
CA LEU A 315 5.36 -25.09 21.50
C LEU A 315 6.82 -25.12 21.94
N THR A 316 7.24 -24.11 22.69
CA THR A 316 8.54 -24.15 23.34
C THR A 316 8.50 -25.05 24.58
N GLU A 317 9.62 -25.58 25.01
CA GLU A 317 9.74 -26.39 26.24
C GLU A 317 9.17 -25.70 27.51
N ARG A 318 9.05 -24.36 27.46
CA ARG A 318 8.50 -23.57 28.56
C ARG A 318 7.01 -23.29 28.42
N ASP A 319 6.37 -23.74 27.34
CA ASP A 319 4.93 -23.58 27.19
C ASP A 319 4.21 -24.58 28.07
N PRO A 320 3.27 -24.17 28.92
CA PRO A 320 2.49 -25.10 29.79
C PRO A 320 1.79 -26.24 29.05
N ARG A 321 1.61 -26.10 27.72
CA ARG A 321 0.98 -27.14 26.87
C ARG A 321 1.99 -28.14 26.32
N SER A 322 3.29 -27.91 26.46
CA SER A 322 4.36 -28.77 25.92
C SER A 322 4.49 -30.14 26.65
N SER A 323 3.60 -30.40 27.63
CA SER A 323 3.54 -31.69 28.33
C SER A 323 2.91 -32.83 27.52
N ASN A 324 2.40 -32.54 26.32
CA ASN A 324 1.90 -33.61 25.42
C ASN A 324 3.08 -34.24 24.71
N GLU A 325 3.56 -35.37 25.23
CA GLU A 325 4.57 -36.18 24.55
C GLU A 325 4.00 -36.69 23.21
N PRO A 326 4.74 -36.58 22.09
CA PRO A 326 4.33 -37.19 20.84
C PRO A 326 4.18 -38.69 21.02
N LEU A 327 3.19 -39.29 20.39
CA LEU A 327 3.09 -40.74 20.33
C LEU A 327 4.38 -41.28 19.69
N GLU A 328 5.15 -42.07 20.46
CA GLU A 328 6.28 -42.82 19.89
C GLU A 328 5.74 -43.75 18.80
N GLY A 329 6.23 -43.55 17.57
CA GLY A 329 5.87 -44.36 16.42
C GLY A 329 4.77 -43.83 15.52
N SER A 330 4.49 -42.50 15.52
CA SER A 330 3.71 -41.89 14.45
C SER A 330 4.42 -42.05 13.11
N PHE A 331 4.02 -43.03 12.34
CA PHE A 331 4.53 -43.27 10.98
C PHE A 331 4.07 -42.11 10.08
N LYS A 332 4.99 -41.33 9.59
CA LYS A 332 4.76 -40.61 8.33
C LYS A 332 4.66 -41.70 7.27
N GLN A 333 3.46 -42.04 6.83
CA GLN A 333 3.29 -42.83 5.61
C GLN A 333 3.78 -41.90 4.47
N GLU A 334 4.92 -42.28 3.87
CA GLU A 334 5.23 -41.77 2.53
C GLU A 334 4.12 -42.30 1.62
N VAL A 335 3.27 -41.40 1.17
CA VAL A 335 2.28 -41.68 0.13
C VAL A 335 3.06 -41.76 -1.18
N PRO A 336 3.00 -42.87 -1.93
CA PRO A 336 3.77 -43.06 -3.15
C PRO A 336 3.34 -42.11 -4.28
#